data_a0c0236dad62518f1ac42cd306d757b5
#
_entry.id   a0c0236dad62518f1ac42cd306d757b5
#
_cell.length_a   1.000
_cell.length_b   1.000
_cell.length_c   1.000
_cell.angle_alpha   90.00
_cell.angle_beta   90.00
_cell.angle_gamma   90.00
#
_symmetry.space_group_name_H-M   'P 1'
#
loop_
_entity.id
_entity.type
_entity.pdbx_description
1 polymer ?
#
loop_
_entity_poly.entity_id
_entity_poly.type
_entity_poly.pdbx_seq_one_letter_code
_entity_poly.pdbx_strand_id
1 'polypeptide(L)'
;MMKGPSHAAVAVRRTSGEVEVRDRKLKSTFPTWVTRAPLLRGFFLIWDMLGVGFWALGVSQDAYLEDRGEMPDSRESASSRVLYIATIAVSFAVAVVIFKLLPTFLVDVVNRWVVPIGQTGWNNILEGILKFGIFVGYVAAIGLIPDVRRVFIYHGAEHAAINAFEEDSLRRDAAWAATRPRLHPRCGTSFIAFLIVISIITYYFLDLGLIRLGLPATAGWPVWWLRWPVRILAIPLLAGLSYELLKFTFWLRRIWLFKPLIYFGMLFQILTTRRPSPKEVEVALAALNRVRTLTERV
;
A
#
# COMPACT_ATOMS: atom_id res chain seq x y z
N MET A 1 1.33 5.28 -12.64
CA MET A 1 1.46 3.90 -13.19
C MET A 1 0.07 3.31 -13.34
N MET A 2 -0.18 2.60 -14.44
CA MET A 2 -1.44 1.88 -14.68
C MET A 2 -1.17 0.40 -14.90
N LYS A 3 -2.02 -0.46 -14.34
CA LYS A 3 -1.90 -1.92 -14.48
C LYS A 3 -3.18 -2.49 -15.08
N GLY A 4 -3.05 -3.19 -16.20
CA GLY A 4 -4.10 -3.99 -16.82
C GLY A 4 -3.94 -5.48 -16.52
N PRO A 5 -4.76 -6.33 -17.16
CA PRO A 5 -4.67 -7.80 -17.00
C PRO A 5 -3.35 -8.39 -17.49
N SER A 6 -2.81 -7.89 -18.59
CA SER A 6 -1.64 -8.46 -19.28
C SER A 6 -0.42 -7.52 -19.32
N HIS A 7 -0.63 -6.21 -19.13
CA HIS A 7 0.42 -5.19 -19.25
C HIS A 7 0.33 -4.17 -18.13
N ALA A 8 1.47 -3.57 -17.77
CA ALA A 8 1.55 -2.36 -16.96
C ALA A 8 2.24 -1.26 -17.78
N ALA A 9 1.86 -0.01 -17.58
CA ALA A 9 2.51 1.14 -18.16
C ALA A 9 2.79 2.22 -17.12
N VAL A 10 3.92 2.88 -17.28
CA VAL A 10 4.37 4.03 -16.47
C VAL A 10 4.54 5.19 -17.42
N ALA A 11 3.97 6.33 -17.10
CA ALA A 11 4.21 7.58 -17.80
C ALA A 11 4.96 8.54 -16.89
N VAL A 12 5.97 9.20 -17.42
CA VAL A 12 6.81 10.16 -16.71
C VAL A 12 6.84 11.45 -17.52
N ARG A 13 6.67 12.59 -16.87
CA ARG A 13 6.88 13.89 -17.51
C ARG A 13 8.34 14.26 -17.39
N ARG A 14 9.00 14.40 -18.54
CA ARG A 14 10.40 14.80 -18.66
C ARG A 14 10.55 16.30 -18.34
N THR A 15 11.78 16.73 -18.05
CA THR A 15 12.10 18.17 -17.86
C THR A 15 11.82 18.99 -19.12
N SER A 16 11.88 18.39 -20.31
CA SER A 16 11.45 19.00 -21.58
C SER A 16 9.95 19.31 -21.64
N GLY A 17 9.14 18.75 -20.72
CA GLY A 17 7.67 18.82 -20.73
C GLY A 17 7.00 17.69 -21.48
N GLU A 18 7.73 16.88 -22.23
CA GLU A 18 7.22 15.70 -22.95
C GLU A 18 6.80 14.61 -21.97
N VAL A 19 5.77 13.82 -22.33
CA VAL A 19 5.30 12.66 -21.57
C VAL A 19 5.83 11.39 -22.21
N GLU A 20 6.83 10.78 -21.59
CA GLU A 20 7.37 9.48 -21.97
C GLU A 20 6.55 8.37 -21.34
N VAL A 21 6.25 7.31 -22.12
CA VAL A 21 5.50 6.15 -21.63
C VAL A 21 6.31 4.88 -21.87
N ARG A 22 6.61 4.17 -20.79
CA ARG A 22 7.24 2.83 -20.82
C ARG A 22 6.23 1.80 -20.39
N ASP A 23 6.17 0.67 -21.09
CA ASP A 23 5.28 -0.45 -20.76
C ASP A 23 6.05 -1.75 -20.57
N ARG A 24 5.39 -2.67 -19.86
CA ARG A 24 5.93 -4.00 -19.58
C ARG A 24 4.81 -5.04 -19.62
N LYS A 25 5.08 -6.15 -20.30
CA LYS A 25 4.20 -7.32 -20.24
C LYS A 25 4.30 -7.96 -18.85
N LEU A 26 3.15 -8.18 -18.23
CA LEU A 26 3.07 -8.84 -16.93
C LEU A 26 3.16 -10.35 -17.14
N LYS A 27 4.13 -10.96 -16.47
CA LYS A 27 4.18 -12.41 -16.32
C LYS A 27 3.72 -12.71 -14.90
N SER A 28 2.72 -13.57 -14.74
CA SER A 28 2.37 -14.05 -13.40
C SER A 28 3.56 -14.83 -12.86
N THR A 29 4.06 -14.42 -11.71
CA THR A 29 5.17 -15.10 -11.01
C THR A 29 4.69 -16.41 -10.40
N PHE A 30 3.38 -16.56 -10.20
CA PHE A 30 2.78 -17.66 -9.47
C PHE A 30 1.83 -18.49 -10.35
N PRO A 31 1.69 -19.80 -10.05
CA PRO A 31 0.75 -20.67 -10.75
C PRO A 31 -0.69 -20.16 -10.66
N THR A 32 -1.47 -20.40 -11.71
CA THR A 32 -2.86 -19.90 -11.82
C THR A 32 -3.79 -20.42 -10.71
N TRP A 33 -3.53 -21.61 -10.17
CA TRP A 33 -4.32 -22.17 -9.07
C TRP A 33 -4.15 -21.37 -7.78
N VAL A 34 -2.93 -20.86 -7.51
CA VAL A 34 -2.63 -20.02 -6.34
C VAL A 34 -3.34 -18.67 -6.44
N THR A 35 -3.28 -18.03 -7.63
CA THR A 35 -3.90 -16.73 -7.87
C THR A 35 -5.43 -16.79 -7.98
N ARG A 36 -6.01 -18.00 -8.05
CA ARG A 36 -7.46 -18.25 -8.01
C ARG A 36 -7.96 -18.68 -6.63
N ALA A 37 -7.11 -19.28 -5.79
CA ALA A 37 -7.50 -19.76 -4.47
C ALA A 37 -7.89 -18.59 -3.55
N PRO A 38 -9.12 -18.59 -2.98
CA PRO A 38 -9.52 -17.61 -1.98
C PRO A 38 -8.51 -17.55 -0.82
N LEU A 39 -8.34 -16.40 -0.20
CA LEU A 39 -7.41 -16.11 0.88
C LEU A 39 -5.92 -16.12 0.45
N LEU A 40 -5.45 -17.11 -0.33
CA LEU A 40 -4.06 -17.16 -0.79
C LEU A 40 -3.79 -16.10 -1.86
N ARG A 41 -4.72 -15.91 -2.80
CA ARG A 41 -4.56 -14.98 -3.92
C ARG A 41 -4.23 -13.55 -3.48
N GLY A 42 -4.75 -13.09 -2.34
CA GLY A 42 -4.50 -11.74 -1.84
C GLY A 42 -3.02 -11.49 -1.56
N PHE A 43 -2.35 -12.44 -0.89
CA PHE A 43 -0.93 -12.35 -0.60
C PHE A 43 -0.06 -12.33 -1.87
N PHE A 44 -0.32 -13.23 -2.80
CA PHE A 44 0.46 -13.33 -4.04
C PHE A 44 0.20 -12.17 -5.01
N LEU A 45 -1.03 -11.66 -5.08
CA LEU A 45 -1.35 -10.47 -5.88
C LEU A 45 -0.65 -9.21 -5.35
N ILE A 46 -0.51 -9.08 -4.02
CA ILE A 46 0.25 -7.97 -3.43
C ILE A 46 1.72 -8.09 -3.79
N TRP A 47 2.29 -9.31 -3.73
CA TRP A 47 3.68 -9.54 -4.13
C TRP A 47 3.93 -9.12 -5.58
N ASP A 48 3.04 -9.52 -6.51
CA ASP A 48 3.11 -9.10 -7.90
C ASP A 48 2.98 -7.58 -8.05
N MET A 49 2.09 -6.95 -7.25
CA MET A 49 1.91 -5.49 -7.28
C MET A 49 3.14 -4.74 -6.76
N LEU A 50 3.81 -5.26 -5.72
CA LEU A 50 5.07 -4.69 -5.24
C LEU A 50 6.14 -4.75 -6.32
N GLY A 51 6.28 -5.87 -7.02
CA GLY A 51 7.25 -6.02 -8.12
C GLY A 51 7.00 -5.04 -9.27
N VAL A 52 5.73 -4.79 -9.62
CA VAL A 52 5.36 -3.77 -10.63
C VAL A 52 5.60 -2.36 -10.09
N GLY A 53 5.34 -2.12 -8.81
CA GLY A 53 5.59 -0.84 -8.15
C GLY A 53 7.09 -0.48 -8.13
N PHE A 54 7.96 -1.41 -7.76
CA PHE A 54 9.41 -1.21 -7.79
C PHE A 54 9.93 -0.94 -9.21
N TRP A 55 9.42 -1.69 -10.21
CA TRP A 55 9.73 -1.40 -11.60
C TRP A 55 9.31 0.02 -12.01
N ALA A 56 8.13 0.46 -11.61
CA ALA A 56 7.63 1.79 -11.92
C ALA A 56 8.48 2.90 -11.28
N LEU A 57 8.93 2.70 -10.04
CA LEU A 57 9.86 3.62 -9.37
C LEU A 57 11.21 3.66 -10.10
N GLY A 58 11.74 2.50 -10.54
CA GLY A 58 12.97 2.43 -11.34
C GLY A 58 12.84 3.23 -12.63
N VAL A 59 11.75 3.06 -13.39
CA VAL A 59 11.49 3.85 -14.62
C VAL A 59 11.48 5.35 -14.34
N SER A 60 10.88 5.78 -13.23
CA SER A 60 10.84 7.19 -12.85
C SER A 60 12.22 7.72 -12.46
N GLN A 61 13.02 6.89 -11.77
CA GLN A 61 14.38 7.24 -11.38
C GLN A 61 15.31 7.32 -12.60
N ASP A 62 15.23 6.34 -13.52
CA ASP A 62 16.00 6.34 -14.76
C ASP A 62 15.74 7.62 -15.57
N ALA A 63 14.46 7.96 -15.76
CA ALA A 63 14.07 9.18 -16.47
C ALA A 63 14.61 10.45 -15.80
N TYR A 64 14.62 10.49 -14.47
CA TYR A 64 15.18 11.63 -13.71
C TYR A 64 16.71 11.75 -13.87
N LEU A 65 17.44 10.63 -13.85
CA LEU A 65 18.89 10.60 -14.03
C LEU A 65 19.28 10.92 -15.47
N GLU A 66 18.54 10.38 -16.46
CA GLU A 66 18.71 10.71 -17.88
C GLU A 66 18.57 12.21 -18.13
N ASP A 67 17.55 12.86 -17.56
CA ASP A 67 17.31 14.30 -17.69
C ASP A 67 18.45 15.16 -17.12
N ARG A 68 19.21 14.64 -16.16
CA ARG A 68 20.37 15.30 -15.55
C ARG A 68 21.70 14.95 -16.21
N GLY A 69 21.71 13.97 -17.10
CA GLY A 69 22.96 13.44 -17.64
C GLY A 69 23.79 12.65 -16.61
N GLU A 70 23.16 12.24 -15.51
CA GLU A 70 23.78 11.54 -14.37
C GLU A 70 23.56 10.03 -14.44
N MET A 71 23.50 9.44 -15.65
CA MET A 71 23.35 7.99 -15.77
C MET A 71 24.50 7.29 -15.04
N PRO A 72 24.19 6.37 -14.09
CA PRO A 72 25.24 5.62 -13.41
C PRO A 72 26.04 4.83 -14.44
N ASP A 73 27.36 4.95 -14.41
CA ASP A 73 28.22 4.02 -15.12
C ASP A 73 27.82 2.60 -14.74
N SER A 74 27.72 1.72 -15.72
CA SER A 74 27.29 0.31 -15.57
C SER A 74 28.16 -0.51 -14.61
N ARG A 75 29.19 0.10 -14.03
CA ARG A 75 30.02 -0.43 -12.97
C ARG A 75 29.56 0.11 -11.61
N GLU A 76 28.46 -0.45 -11.06
CA GLU A 76 28.19 -0.25 -9.64
C GLU A 76 29.44 -0.63 -8.83
N SER A 77 30.09 0.35 -8.21
CA SER A 77 31.18 0.10 -7.28
C SER A 77 30.67 -0.77 -6.12
N ALA A 78 31.51 -1.68 -5.61
CA ALA A 78 31.17 -2.48 -4.42
C ALA A 78 30.74 -1.58 -3.24
N SER A 79 31.30 -0.37 -3.12
CA SER A 79 30.91 0.62 -2.12
C SER A 79 29.49 1.15 -2.30
N SER A 80 29.01 1.36 -3.53
CA SER A 80 27.64 1.78 -3.83
C SER A 80 26.62 0.72 -3.41
N ARG A 81 26.95 -0.56 -3.66
CA ARG A 81 26.12 -1.68 -3.24
C ARG A 81 26.04 -1.83 -1.72
N VAL A 82 27.16 -1.66 -1.00
CA VAL A 82 27.19 -1.68 0.47
C VAL A 82 26.36 -0.54 1.04
N LEU A 83 26.49 0.68 0.49
CA LEU A 83 25.72 1.85 0.92
C LEU A 83 24.22 1.64 0.70
N TYR A 84 23.83 1.08 -0.45
CA TYR A 84 22.42 0.75 -0.74
C TYR A 84 21.85 -0.27 0.25
N ILE A 85 22.57 -1.36 0.53
CA ILE A 85 22.15 -2.38 1.51
C ILE A 85 22.05 -1.75 2.92
N ALA A 86 23.05 -0.96 3.30
CA ALA A 86 23.04 -0.26 4.59
C ALA A 86 21.83 0.69 4.72
N THR A 87 21.50 1.44 3.68
CA THR A 87 20.32 2.33 3.66
C THR A 87 19.02 1.55 3.85
N ILE A 88 18.86 0.42 3.16
CA ILE A 88 17.70 -0.46 3.34
C ILE A 88 17.64 -1.00 4.76
N ALA A 89 18.76 -1.48 5.30
CA ALA A 89 18.82 -2.03 6.66
C ALA A 89 18.46 -0.98 7.72
N VAL A 90 19.01 0.22 7.61
CA VAL A 90 18.69 1.35 8.50
C VAL A 90 17.21 1.75 8.39
N SER A 91 16.70 1.87 7.17
CA SER A 91 15.27 2.21 6.94
C SER A 91 14.36 1.16 7.56
N PHE A 92 14.69 -0.12 7.40
CA PHE A 92 13.95 -1.22 8.01
C PHE A 92 14.02 -1.17 9.55
N ALA A 93 15.20 -0.94 10.12
CA ALA A 93 15.36 -0.80 11.57
C ALA A 93 14.53 0.37 12.13
N VAL A 94 14.54 1.52 11.47
CA VAL A 94 13.72 2.69 11.84
C VAL A 94 12.23 2.33 11.77
N ALA A 95 11.79 1.65 10.72
CA ALA A 95 10.39 1.21 10.60
C ALA A 95 9.99 0.27 11.75
N VAL A 96 10.86 -0.69 12.13
CA VAL A 96 10.62 -1.59 13.27
C VAL A 96 10.51 -0.78 14.58
N VAL A 97 11.39 0.18 14.80
CA VAL A 97 11.33 1.05 15.99
C VAL A 97 10.00 1.82 16.04
N ILE A 98 9.62 2.49 14.96
CA ILE A 98 8.42 3.35 14.93
C ILE A 98 7.14 2.52 15.00
N PHE A 99 7.03 1.43 14.22
CA PHE A 99 5.77 0.71 14.05
C PHE A 99 5.62 -0.50 14.96
N LYS A 100 6.69 -0.93 15.62
CA LYS A 100 6.65 -2.08 16.53
C LYS A 100 7.05 -1.74 17.95
N LEU A 101 8.24 -1.15 18.15
CA LEU A 101 8.74 -0.92 19.50
C LEU A 101 8.02 0.24 20.19
N LEU A 102 7.81 1.36 19.50
CA LEU A 102 7.16 2.54 20.05
C LEU A 102 5.73 2.26 20.53
N PRO A 103 4.81 1.61 19.78
CA PRO A 103 3.49 1.27 20.29
C PRO A 103 3.53 0.38 21.52
N THR A 104 4.37 -0.64 21.51
CA THR A 104 4.51 -1.57 22.66
C THR A 104 5.01 -0.81 23.90
N PHE A 105 6.02 0.04 23.74
CA PHE A 105 6.53 0.90 24.81
C PHE A 105 5.44 1.82 25.37
N LEU A 106 4.65 2.46 24.49
CA LEU A 106 3.55 3.34 24.92
C LEU A 106 2.47 2.58 25.70
N VAL A 107 2.13 1.35 25.29
CA VAL A 107 1.22 0.48 26.05
C VAL A 107 1.77 0.17 27.44
N ASP A 108 3.07 -0.14 27.53
CA ASP A 108 3.70 -0.40 28.83
C ASP A 108 3.70 0.83 29.74
N VAL A 109 3.93 2.02 29.19
CA VAL A 109 3.84 3.29 29.92
C VAL A 109 2.42 3.52 30.44
N VAL A 110 1.40 3.33 29.59
CA VAL A 110 -0.02 3.48 30.00
C VAL A 110 -0.37 2.50 31.10
N ASN A 111 0.05 1.23 31.01
CA ASN A 111 -0.22 0.22 32.00
C ASN A 111 0.45 0.52 33.36
N ARG A 112 1.62 1.15 33.33
CA ARG A 112 2.38 1.46 34.60
C ARG A 112 1.91 2.74 35.27
N TRP A 113 1.54 3.76 34.50
CA TRP A 113 1.40 5.13 35.01
C TRP A 113 -0.03 5.70 34.96
N VAL A 114 -0.90 5.13 34.10
CA VAL A 114 -2.23 5.71 33.85
C VAL A 114 -3.33 4.79 34.36
N VAL A 115 -3.47 3.60 33.82
CA VAL A 115 -4.49 2.61 34.20
C VAL A 115 -3.91 1.22 33.99
N PRO A 116 -3.86 0.34 34.99
CA PRO A 116 -3.52 -1.06 34.80
C PRO A 116 -4.62 -1.75 33.99
N ILE A 117 -4.52 -1.70 32.67
CA ILE A 117 -5.42 -2.39 31.76
C ILE A 117 -5.06 -3.87 31.86
N GLY A 118 -5.86 -4.65 32.57
CA GLY A 118 -5.60 -6.07 32.86
C GLY A 118 -5.12 -6.87 31.63
N GLN A 119 -4.44 -7.97 31.91
CA GLN A 119 -3.58 -8.70 30.96
C GLN A 119 -4.26 -9.29 29.71
N THR A 120 -5.53 -9.10 29.50
CA THR A 120 -6.33 -9.76 28.47
C THR A 120 -6.86 -8.78 27.44
N GLY A 121 -6.60 -9.06 26.17
CA GLY A 121 -7.31 -8.48 25.00
C GLY A 121 -7.25 -6.97 24.83
N TRP A 122 -7.52 -6.19 25.85
CA TRP A 122 -7.51 -4.72 25.82
C TRP A 122 -6.14 -4.13 25.48
N ASN A 123 -5.04 -4.75 25.93
CA ASN A 123 -3.69 -4.33 25.56
C ASN A 123 -3.45 -4.46 24.05
N ASN A 124 -3.96 -5.52 23.43
CA ASN A 124 -3.86 -5.71 21.97
C ASN A 124 -4.68 -4.67 21.20
N ILE A 125 -5.86 -4.32 21.71
CA ILE A 125 -6.70 -3.29 21.11
C ILE A 125 -6.03 -1.92 21.23
N LEU A 126 -5.52 -1.56 22.42
CA LEU A 126 -4.77 -0.32 22.63
C LEU A 126 -3.52 -0.25 21.76
N GLU A 127 -2.72 -1.34 21.73
CA GLU A 127 -1.55 -1.43 20.84
C GLU A 127 -1.95 -1.27 19.36
N GLY A 128 -3.06 -1.85 18.94
CA GLY A 128 -3.60 -1.71 17.62
C GLY A 128 -4.02 -0.27 17.28
N ILE A 129 -4.72 0.40 18.20
CA ILE A 129 -5.13 1.80 18.05
C ILE A 129 -3.90 2.72 17.99
N LEU A 130 -2.90 2.49 18.84
CA LEU A 130 -1.66 3.26 18.83
C LEU A 130 -0.89 3.06 17.51
N LYS A 131 -0.76 1.83 17.03
CA LYS A 131 -0.14 1.53 15.73
C LYS A 131 -0.86 2.25 14.59
N PHE A 132 -2.19 2.22 14.62
CA PHE A 132 -3.00 2.92 13.63
C PHE A 132 -2.76 4.43 13.69
N GLY A 133 -2.81 5.02 14.87
CA GLY A 133 -2.56 6.46 15.07
C GLY A 133 -1.15 6.87 14.63
N ILE A 134 -0.13 6.08 14.99
CA ILE A 134 1.26 6.31 14.56
C ILE A 134 1.39 6.21 13.05
N PHE A 135 0.76 5.21 12.42
CA PHE A 135 0.77 5.06 10.96
C PHE A 135 0.10 6.25 10.26
N VAL A 136 -1.08 6.66 10.72
CA VAL A 136 -1.79 7.84 10.20
C VAL A 136 -0.95 9.11 10.36
N GLY A 137 -0.39 9.32 11.55
CA GLY A 137 0.49 10.45 11.84
C GLY A 137 1.75 10.45 10.95
N TYR A 138 2.38 9.30 10.78
CA TYR A 138 3.53 9.14 9.89
C TYR A 138 3.19 9.50 8.44
N VAL A 139 2.10 8.93 7.90
CA VAL A 139 1.68 9.22 6.51
C VAL A 139 1.33 10.69 6.34
N ALA A 140 0.66 11.30 7.32
CA ALA A 140 0.38 12.73 7.31
C ALA A 140 1.67 13.57 7.31
N ALA A 141 2.64 13.22 8.15
CA ALA A 141 3.91 13.93 8.29
C ALA A 141 4.76 13.84 7.02
N ILE A 142 4.94 12.64 6.44
CA ILE A 142 5.69 12.50 5.17
C ILE A 142 4.99 13.21 4.01
N GLY A 143 3.64 13.32 4.03
CA GLY A 143 2.87 14.06 3.05
C GLY A 143 3.11 15.57 3.06
N LEU A 144 3.85 16.11 4.05
CA LEU A 144 4.33 17.50 4.09
C LEU A 144 5.61 17.69 3.29
N ILE A 145 6.38 16.62 3.05
CA ILE A 145 7.60 16.64 2.25
C ILE A 145 7.22 16.92 0.79
N PRO A 146 7.82 17.90 0.11
CA PRO A 146 7.43 18.31 -1.24
C PRO A 146 7.42 17.15 -2.25
N ASP A 147 8.44 16.30 -2.24
CA ASP A 147 8.54 15.19 -3.19
C ASP A 147 7.47 14.12 -2.93
N VAL A 148 7.21 13.78 -1.68
CA VAL A 148 6.12 12.85 -1.31
C VAL A 148 4.76 13.45 -1.64
N ARG A 149 4.58 14.75 -1.42
CA ARG A 149 3.36 15.47 -1.80
C ARG A 149 3.10 15.38 -3.30
N ARG A 150 4.15 15.47 -4.14
CA ARG A 150 4.04 15.27 -5.60
C ARG A 150 3.56 13.84 -5.94
N VAL A 151 4.12 12.83 -5.28
CA VAL A 151 3.64 11.44 -5.43
C VAL A 151 2.15 11.34 -5.09
N PHE A 152 1.68 12.00 -4.02
CA PHE A 152 0.25 12.01 -3.65
C PHE A 152 -0.62 12.77 -4.65
N ILE A 153 -0.10 13.77 -5.36
CA ILE A 153 -0.80 14.43 -6.46
C ILE A 153 -0.94 13.48 -7.65
N TYR A 154 0.12 12.79 -8.06
CA TYR A 154 0.06 11.79 -9.13
C TYR A 154 -0.84 10.59 -8.78
N HIS A 155 -0.87 10.17 -7.51
CA HIS A 155 -1.81 9.15 -7.03
C HIS A 155 -3.27 9.63 -7.18
N GLY A 156 -3.54 10.90 -6.84
CA GLY A 156 -4.84 11.52 -7.09
C GLY A 156 -5.18 11.61 -8.58
N ALA A 157 -4.19 11.90 -9.44
CA ALA A 157 -4.35 11.93 -10.89
C ALA A 157 -4.66 10.55 -11.48
N GLU A 158 -4.03 9.50 -10.95
CA GLU A 158 -4.32 8.12 -11.31
C GLU A 158 -5.78 7.76 -11.03
N HIS A 159 -6.29 8.09 -9.82
CA HIS A 159 -7.69 7.86 -9.48
C HIS A 159 -8.66 8.68 -10.32
N ALA A 160 -8.34 9.96 -10.56
CA ALA A 160 -9.17 10.84 -11.38
C ALA A 160 -9.27 10.31 -12.83
N ALA A 161 -8.16 9.84 -13.39
CA ALA A 161 -8.13 9.24 -14.72
C ALA A 161 -8.95 7.93 -14.80
N ILE A 162 -8.87 7.07 -13.76
CA ILE A 162 -9.65 5.83 -13.68
C ILE A 162 -11.15 6.14 -13.54
N ASN A 163 -11.53 7.07 -12.65
CA ASN A 163 -12.92 7.47 -12.47
C ASN A 163 -13.50 8.09 -13.75
N ALA A 164 -12.71 8.91 -14.45
CA ALA A 164 -13.09 9.47 -15.74
C ALA A 164 -13.32 8.37 -16.79
N PHE A 165 -12.43 7.39 -16.86
CA PHE A 165 -12.57 6.25 -17.76
C PHE A 165 -13.78 5.37 -17.44
N GLU A 166 -14.10 5.16 -16.16
CA GLU A 166 -15.30 4.38 -15.75
C GLU A 166 -16.60 5.12 -16.05
N GLU A 167 -16.59 6.47 -16.07
CA GLU A 167 -17.74 7.30 -16.40
C GLU A 167 -17.94 7.42 -17.93
N ASP A 168 -16.87 7.73 -18.66
CA ASP A 168 -16.86 7.83 -20.12
C ASP A 168 -15.52 7.35 -20.68
N SER A 169 -15.51 6.12 -21.18
CA SER A 169 -14.32 5.46 -21.71
C SER A 169 -13.78 6.04 -23.02
N LEU A 170 -14.53 6.91 -23.71
CA LEU A 170 -14.17 7.54 -24.96
C LEU A 170 -13.55 8.93 -24.75
N ARG A 171 -13.92 9.60 -23.67
CA ARG A 171 -13.46 10.95 -23.41
C ARG A 171 -12.06 10.96 -22.78
N ARG A 172 -11.12 11.64 -23.45
CA ARG A 172 -9.69 11.68 -23.08
C ARG A 172 -9.21 13.08 -22.70
N ASP A 173 -10.14 13.98 -22.35
CA ASP A 173 -9.83 15.33 -21.95
C ASP A 173 -9.29 15.39 -20.51
N ALA A 174 -8.02 15.80 -20.36
CA ALA A 174 -7.35 15.89 -19.08
C ALA A 174 -8.00 16.94 -18.16
N ALA A 175 -8.51 18.05 -18.69
CA ALA A 175 -9.17 19.08 -17.90
C ALA A 175 -10.48 18.56 -17.31
N TRP A 176 -11.27 17.82 -18.09
CA TRP A 176 -12.48 17.18 -17.60
C TRP A 176 -12.16 16.07 -16.60
N ALA A 177 -11.17 15.20 -16.89
CA ALA A 177 -10.79 14.12 -16.01
C ALA A 177 -10.27 14.65 -14.66
N ALA A 178 -9.58 15.80 -14.62
CA ALA A 178 -9.12 16.44 -13.38
C ALA A 178 -10.28 16.89 -12.46
N THR A 179 -11.50 17.02 -12.96
CA THR A 179 -12.67 17.31 -12.14
C THR A 179 -13.27 16.07 -11.48
N ARG A 180 -12.81 14.87 -11.84
CA ARG A 180 -13.33 13.63 -11.26
C ARG A 180 -12.78 13.38 -9.86
N PRO A 181 -13.46 12.53 -9.06
CA PRO A 181 -13.02 12.23 -7.70
C PRO A 181 -11.59 11.66 -7.66
N ARG A 182 -10.81 12.10 -6.67
CA ARG A 182 -9.47 11.56 -6.39
C ARG A 182 -9.49 10.30 -5.51
N LEU A 183 -10.66 9.85 -5.08
CA LEU A 183 -10.85 8.66 -4.27
C LEU A 183 -11.42 7.54 -5.13
N HIS A 184 -10.93 6.32 -4.96
CA HIS A 184 -11.37 5.18 -5.73
C HIS A 184 -11.43 3.91 -4.86
N PRO A 185 -12.56 3.15 -4.84
CA PRO A 185 -12.75 2.05 -3.89
C PRO A 185 -11.82 0.84 -4.09
N ARG A 186 -11.19 0.70 -5.26
CA ARG A 186 -10.24 -0.40 -5.57
C ARG A 186 -8.78 -0.07 -5.31
N CYS A 187 -8.48 1.01 -4.60
CA CYS A 187 -7.10 1.40 -4.33
C CYS A 187 -6.42 0.50 -3.30
N GLY A 188 -5.12 0.26 -3.49
CA GLY A 188 -4.29 -0.50 -2.55
C GLY A 188 -4.18 0.13 -1.15
N THR A 189 -4.38 1.44 -1.00
CA THR A 189 -4.40 2.08 0.33
C THR A 189 -5.64 1.70 1.14
N SER A 190 -6.78 1.42 0.50
CA SER A 190 -7.96 0.82 1.17
C SER A 190 -7.65 -0.58 1.71
N PHE A 191 -6.82 -1.35 1.00
CA PHE A 191 -6.34 -2.64 1.48
C PHE A 191 -5.56 -2.50 2.79
N ILE A 192 -4.69 -1.49 2.93
CA ILE A 192 -3.92 -1.25 4.16
C ILE A 192 -4.86 -0.94 5.34
N ALA A 193 -5.92 -0.14 5.11
CA ALA A 193 -6.93 0.14 6.13
C ALA A 193 -7.57 -1.15 6.67
N PHE A 194 -8.01 -2.02 5.77
CA PHE A 194 -8.59 -3.31 6.15
C PHE A 194 -7.56 -4.24 6.81
N LEU A 195 -6.31 -4.26 6.31
CA LEU A 195 -5.24 -5.06 6.89
C LEU A 195 -4.99 -4.71 8.37
N ILE A 196 -4.98 -3.42 8.71
CA ILE A 196 -4.78 -2.97 10.09
C ILE A 196 -5.95 -3.46 10.97
N VAL A 197 -7.20 -3.23 10.57
CA VAL A 197 -8.36 -3.64 11.37
C VAL A 197 -8.43 -5.16 11.52
N ILE A 198 -8.25 -5.90 10.43
CA ILE A 198 -8.25 -7.37 10.45
C ILE A 198 -7.11 -7.90 11.31
N SER A 199 -5.92 -7.25 11.28
CA SER A 199 -4.80 -7.66 12.12
C SER A 199 -5.09 -7.51 13.61
N ILE A 200 -5.74 -6.43 14.02
CA ILE A 200 -6.15 -6.21 15.44
C ILE A 200 -7.08 -7.35 15.89
N ILE A 201 -8.10 -7.63 15.11
CA ILE A 201 -9.10 -8.67 15.41
C ILE A 201 -8.43 -10.06 15.43
N THR A 202 -7.65 -10.38 14.41
CA THR A 202 -7.00 -11.70 14.29
C THR A 202 -5.99 -11.93 15.41
N TYR A 203 -5.17 -10.94 15.73
CA TYR A 203 -4.18 -11.10 16.81
C TYR A 203 -4.84 -11.19 18.19
N TYR A 204 -5.98 -10.53 18.39
CA TYR A 204 -6.79 -10.71 19.60
C TYR A 204 -7.23 -12.18 19.77
N PHE A 205 -7.81 -12.76 18.73
CA PHE A 205 -8.25 -14.16 18.77
C PHE A 205 -7.10 -15.18 18.83
N LEU A 206 -5.97 -14.89 18.16
CA LEU A 206 -4.76 -15.71 18.26
C LEU A 206 -4.23 -15.75 19.68
N ASP A 207 -4.12 -14.59 20.34
CA ASP A 207 -3.64 -14.53 21.73
C ASP A 207 -4.62 -15.22 22.68
N LEU A 208 -5.93 -15.07 22.47
CA LEU A 208 -6.95 -15.78 23.25
C LEU A 208 -6.84 -17.32 23.08
N GLY A 209 -6.57 -17.77 21.85
CA GLY A 209 -6.33 -19.19 21.57
C GLY A 209 -5.07 -19.72 22.27
N LEU A 210 -3.98 -18.97 22.24
CA LEU A 210 -2.74 -19.34 22.92
C LEU A 210 -2.94 -19.45 24.45
N ILE A 211 -3.71 -18.54 25.05
CA ILE A 211 -4.07 -18.60 26.49
C ILE A 211 -4.84 -19.88 26.81
N ARG A 212 -5.83 -20.22 25.99
CA ARG A 212 -6.63 -21.46 26.18
C ARG A 212 -5.81 -22.76 26.07
N LEU A 213 -4.70 -22.71 25.34
CA LEU A 213 -3.71 -23.78 25.23
C LEU A 213 -2.71 -23.81 26.40
N GLY A 214 -2.92 -22.99 27.44
CA GLY A 214 -2.04 -22.91 28.60
C GLY A 214 -0.74 -22.14 28.37
N LEU A 215 -0.60 -21.43 27.23
CA LEU A 215 0.54 -20.61 26.93
C LEU A 215 0.32 -19.21 27.53
N PRO A 216 1.24 -18.67 28.34
CA PRO A 216 1.03 -17.39 28.99
C PRO A 216 0.92 -16.26 27.94
N ALA A 217 -0.19 -15.52 28.02
CA ALA A 217 -0.49 -14.40 27.14
C ALA A 217 0.28 -13.12 27.49
N THR A 218 0.93 -13.12 28.63
CA THR A 218 1.64 -11.95 29.15
C THR A 218 3.01 -11.74 28.52
N ALA A 219 3.42 -10.48 28.43
CA ALA A 219 4.73 -10.04 27.93
C ALA A 219 5.96 -10.54 28.72
N GLY A 220 5.80 -11.60 29.55
CA GLY A 220 6.87 -12.28 30.25
C GLY A 220 7.83 -13.02 29.31
N TRP A 221 9.09 -12.93 29.59
CA TRP A 221 10.25 -13.30 28.78
C TRP A 221 10.35 -14.70 28.16
N PRO A 222 9.67 -15.76 28.57
CA PRO A 222 9.84 -17.02 27.83
C PRO A 222 8.94 -17.17 26.60
N VAL A 223 7.92 -16.32 26.37
CA VAL A 223 6.89 -16.58 25.35
C VAL A 223 6.89 -15.60 24.17
N TRP A 224 7.63 -14.50 24.25
CA TRP A 224 7.71 -13.54 23.16
C TRP A 224 8.24 -14.17 21.84
N TRP A 225 9.19 -15.08 21.91
CA TRP A 225 9.78 -15.76 20.75
C TRP A 225 8.79 -16.71 20.06
N LEU A 226 7.77 -17.25 20.75
CA LEU A 226 6.73 -18.09 20.15
C LEU A 226 5.66 -17.25 19.44
N ARG A 227 5.33 -16.07 19.98
CA ARG A 227 4.34 -15.16 19.38
C ARG A 227 4.77 -14.62 18.02
N TRP A 228 6.05 -14.36 17.84
CA TRP A 228 6.56 -13.82 16.60
C TRP A 228 6.38 -14.76 15.40
N PRO A 229 6.79 -16.03 15.47
CA PRO A 229 6.54 -16.99 14.40
C PRO A 229 5.05 -17.11 14.06
N VAL A 230 4.17 -17.21 15.07
CA VAL A 230 2.73 -17.31 14.86
C VAL A 230 2.16 -16.07 14.17
N ARG A 231 2.56 -14.87 14.59
CA ARG A 231 2.13 -13.63 13.95
C ARG A 231 2.69 -13.45 12.55
N ILE A 232 3.91 -13.87 12.29
CA ILE A 232 4.51 -13.88 10.95
C ILE A 232 3.78 -14.87 10.05
N LEU A 233 3.51 -16.08 10.54
CA LEU A 233 2.77 -17.10 9.79
C LEU A 233 1.33 -16.67 9.47
N ALA A 234 0.75 -15.79 10.29
CA ALA A 234 -0.58 -15.20 10.05
C ALA A 234 -0.58 -14.14 8.93
N ILE A 235 0.57 -13.56 8.51
CA ILE A 235 0.63 -12.49 7.52
C ILE A 235 -0.04 -12.88 6.19
N PRO A 236 0.20 -14.04 5.58
CA PRO A 236 -0.48 -14.45 4.36
C PRO A 236 -2.01 -14.53 4.52
N LEU A 237 -2.47 -15.03 5.65
CA LEU A 237 -3.90 -15.10 5.98
C LEU A 237 -4.50 -13.70 6.13
N LEU A 238 -3.83 -12.80 6.85
CA LEU A 238 -4.25 -11.40 7.02
C LEU A 238 -4.35 -10.68 5.68
N ALA A 239 -3.34 -10.84 4.83
CA ALA A 239 -3.32 -10.28 3.48
C ALA A 239 -4.46 -10.85 2.63
N GLY A 240 -4.70 -12.16 2.72
CA GLY A 240 -5.81 -12.83 2.04
C GLY A 240 -7.18 -12.30 2.48
N LEU A 241 -7.44 -12.26 3.77
CA LEU A 241 -8.69 -11.75 4.34
C LEU A 241 -8.94 -10.30 3.96
N SER A 242 -7.91 -9.45 4.03
CA SER A 242 -8.00 -8.03 3.69
C SER A 242 -8.31 -7.82 2.21
N TYR A 243 -7.72 -8.63 1.35
CA TYR A 243 -8.01 -8.62 -0.09
C TYR A 243 -9.43 -9.09 -0.40
N GLU A 244 -9.89 -10.18 0.23
CA GLU A 244 -11.26 -10.66 0.04
C GLU A 244 -12.27 -9.62 0.53
N LEU A 245 -12.01 -8.97 1.66
CA LEU A 245 -12.86 -7.89 2.18
C LEU A 245 -12.89 -6.71 1.22
N LEU A 246 -11.74 -6.28 0.67
CA LEU A 246 -11.67 -5.23 -0.34
C LEU A 246 -12.50 -5.58 -1.58
N LYS A 247 -12.41 -6.81 -2.05
CA LYS A 247 -13.18 -7.29 -3.20
C LYS A 247 -14.67 -7.36 -2.89
N PHE A 248 -15.02 -7.82 -1.71
CA PHE A 248 -16.39 -7.90 -1.23
C PHE A 248 -17.05 -6.53 -1.11
N THR A 249 -16.36 -5.54 -0.54
CA THR A 249 -16.86 -4.17 -0.44
C THR A 249 -17.10 -3.55 -1.82
N PHE A 250 -16.22 -3.82 -2.79
CA PHE A 250 -16.42 -3.36 -4.15
C PHE A 250 -17.63 -4.00 -4.82
N TRP A 251 -17.87 -5.28 -4.60
CA TRP A 251 -19.06 -6.00 -5.12
C TRP A 251 -20.34 -5.42 -4.52
N LEU A 252 -20.34 -5.10 -3.22
CA LEU A 252 -21.49 -4.54 -2.49
C LEU A 252 -21.65 -3.01 -2.64
N ARG A 253 -20.86 -2.34 -3.46
CA ARG A 253 -20.85 -0.87 -3.57
C ARG A 253 -22.20 -0.25 -3.94
N ARG A 254 -23.10 -1.00 -4.56
CA ARG A 254 -24.45 -0.57 -4.94
C ARG A 254 -25.44 -0.61 -3.78
N ILE A 255 -25.14 -1.33 -2.71
CA ILE A 255 -26.00 -1.51 -1.56
C ILE A 255 -25.65 -0.43 -0.53
N TRP A 256 -26.62 0.41 -0.20
CA TRP A 256 -26.41 1.57 0.68
C TRP A 256 -25.88 1.21 2.07
N LEU A 257 -26.26 0.03 2.60
CA LEU A 257 -25.86 -0.47 3.91
C LEU A 257 -24.33 -0.66 4.03
N PHE A 258 -23.63 -0.96 2.93
CA PHE A 258 -22.18 -1.18 2.91
C PHE A 258 -21.37 0.08 2.56
N LYS A 259 -22.02 1.21 2.28
CA LYS A 259 -21.35 2.49 2.03
C LYS A 259 -20.38 2.90 3.16
N PRO A 260 -20.74 2.78 4.48
CA PRO A 260 -19.80 3.13 5.55
C PRO A 260 -18.49 2.33 5.50
N LEU A 261 -18.56 1.02 5.19
CA LEU A 261 -17.37 0.17 5.08
C LEU A 261 -16.48 0.56 3.88
N ILE A 262 -17.11 0.94 2.76
CA ILE A 262 -16.38 1.45 1.58
C ILE A 262 -15.71 2.78 1.90
N TYR A 263 -16.43 3.71 2.53
CA TYR A 263 -15.88 5.00 2.96
C TYR A 263 -14.74 4.83 3.96
N PHE A 264 -14.85 3.89 4.90
CA PHE A 264 -13.76 3.57 5.82
C PHE A 264 -12.48 3.18 5.05
N GLY A 265 -12.56 2.27 4.06
CA GLY A 265 -11.42 1.95 3.21
C GLY A 265 -10.85 3.17 2.46
N MET A 266 -11.71 4.10 2.03
CA MET A 266 -11.29 5.30 1.31
C MET A 266 -10.73 6.41 2.21
N LEU A 267 -10.94 6.38 3.55
CA LEU A 267 -10.44 7.43 4.46
C LEU A 267 -8.93 7.61 4.35
N PHE A 268 -8.18 6.50 4.20
CA PHE A 268 -6.72 6.57 4.02
C PHE A 268 -6.29 7.29 2.75
N GLN A 269 -7.12 7.25 1.72
CA GLN A 269 -6.81 7.93 0.47
C GLN A 269 -6.87 9.46 0.63
N ILE A 270 -7.61 9.97 1.60
CA ILE A 270 -7.62 11.42 1.91
C ILE A 270 -6.22 11.91 2.28
N LEU A 271 -5.45 11.06 2.97
CA LEU A 271 -4.07 11.34 3.36
C LEU A 271 -3.09 11.14 2.20
N THR A 272 -3.28 10.09 1.41
CA THR A 272 -2.33 9.62 0.38
C THR A 272 -2.64 10.12 -1.02
N THR A 273 -3.72 10.91 -1.21
CA THR A 273 -4.05 11.55 -2.47
C THR A 273 -4.22 13.05 -2.31
N ARG A 274 -3.82 13.81 -3.33
CA ARG A 274 -4.06 15.24 -3.42
C ARG A 274 -4.83 15.55 -4.72
N ARG A 275 -5.47 16.71 -4.79
CA ARG A 275 -6.15 17.16 -6.01
C ARG A 275 -5.14 17.38 -7.11
N PRO A 276 -5.23 16.69 -8.24
CA PRO A 276 -4.33 16.89 -9.36
C PRO A 276 -4.76 18.09 -10.20
N SER A 277 -3.81 18.68 -10.93
CA SER A 277 -4.10 19.58 -12.04
C SER A 277 -4.26 18.77 -13.35
N PRO A 278 -4.77 19.40 -14.43
CA PRO A 278 -4.82 18.75 -15.73
C PRO A 278 -3.48 18.19 -16.22
N LYS A 279 -2.35 18.82 -15.81
CA LYS A 279 -1.00 18.38 -16.20
C LYS A 279 -0.65 16.98 -15.65
N GLU A 280 -0.95 16.71 -14.38
CA GLU A 280 -0.69 15.39 -13.80
C GLU A 280 -1.69 14.34 -14.32
N VAL A 281 -2.94 14.75 -14.59
CA VAL A 281 -3.94 13.85 -15.16
C VAL A 281 -3.61 13.45 -16.60
N GLU A 282 -3.01 14.34 -17.38
CA GLU A 282 -2.50 14.03 -18.72
C GLU A 282 -1.50 12.86 -18.68
N VAL A 283 -0.55 12.88 -17.73
CA VAL A 283 0.41 11.80 -17.53
C VAL A 283 -0.30 10.49 -17.15
N ALA A 284 -1.29 10.57 -16.24
CA ALA A 284 -2.06 9.41 -15.83
C ALA A 284 -2.87 8.81 -17.00
N LEU A 285 -3.51 9.65 -17.82
CA LEU A 285 -4.23 9.24 -19.02
C LEU A 285 -3.31 8.61 -20.07
N ALA A 286 -2.08 9.12 -20.24
CA ALA A 286 -1.10 8.54 -21.18
C ALA A 286 -0.78 7.09 -20.79
N ALA A 287 -0.52 6.83 -19.49
CA ALA A 287 -0.31 5.48 -18.97
C ALA A 287 -1.56 4.59 -19.15
N LEU A 288 -2.75 5.10 -18.84
CA LEU A 288 -4.02 4.38 -18.97
C LEU A 288 -4.30 3.98 -20.41
N ASN A 289 -4.16 4.94 -21.35
CA ASN A 289 -4.36 4.70 -22.78
C ASN A 289 -3.39 3.64 -23.31
N ARG A 290 -2.12 3.66 -22.86
CA ARG A 290 -1.12 2.67 -23.29
C ARG A 290 -1.53 1.26 -22.85
N VAL A 291 -1.91 1.08 -21.58
CA VAL A 291 -2.36 -0.22 -21.06
C VAL A 291 -3.58 -0.72 -21.82
N ARG A 292 -4.54 0.16 -22.08
CA ARG A 292 -5.76 -0.17 -22.82
C ARG A 292 -5.44 -0.66 -24.24
N THR A 293 -4.65 0.09 -25.00
CA THR A 293 -4.25 -0.28 -26.37
C THR A 293 -3.55 -1.63 -26.42
N LEU A 294 -2.71 -1.94 -25.41
CA LEU A 294 -2.01 -3.22 -25.33
C LEU A 294 -2.93 -4.37 -24.91
N THR A 295 -3.98 -4.09 -24.15
CA THR A 295 -4.94 -5.12 -23.71
C THR A 295 -5.97 -5.44 -24.78
N GLU A 296 -6.36 -4.46 -25.61
CA GLU A 296 -7.30 -4.65 -26.71
C GLU A 296 -6.67 -5.39 -27.93
N ARG A 297 -5.34 -5.49 -27.98
CA ARG A 297 -4.59 -6.21 -29.03
C ARG A 297 -4.34 -7.69 -28.72
N VAL A 298 -4.70 -8.17 -27.53
CA VAL A 298 -4.57 -9.57 -27.08
C VAL A 298 -5.93 -10.25 -27.05
#